data_d05fa532b45076cadbf76a9b5d365151
#
_entry.id   d05fa532b45076cadbf76a9b5d365151
#
_cell.length_a   1.000
_cell.length_b   1.000
_cell.length_c   1.000
_cell.angle_alpha   90.00
_cell.angle_beta   90.00
_cell.angle_gamma   90.00
#
_symmetry.space_group_name_H-M   'P 1'
#
loop_
_entity.id
_entity.type
_entity.pdbx_description
1 polymer ?
#
loop_
_entity_poly.entity_id
_entity_poly.type
_entity_poly.pdbx_seq_one_letter_code
_entity_poly.pdbx_strand_id
1 'polypeptide(L)'
;MRGVVFLHAFPYSPRMWEGEVALLKTRLPVLAPHYLGLSLGKAAEKVLGEMDEAGLEQAVFVGLSMGGYLVFELFRKAPERFLGTVLSSTRAGPDSEEAKRNRYALRERVLKEGVGFLPEALLPSHLGRTTQATKPEVVEKARAIILEASPEAVAETLVALAE
;
A
#
# COMPACT_ATOMS: atom_id res chain seq x y z
N MET A 1 15.85 17.76 3.19
CA MET A 1 15.19 17.56 4.52
C MET A 1 15.10 16.07 4.85
N ARG A 2 14.75 15.74 6.12
CA ARG A 2 14.51 14.37 6.60
C ARG A 2 13.05 14.21 7.04
N GLY A 3 12.44 13.03 6.82
CA GLY A 3 11.04 12.83 7.17
C GLY A 3 10.58 11.38 7.16
N VAL A 4 9.30 11.15 6.96
CA VAL A 4 8.68 9.83 6.89
C VAL A 4 7.89 9.67 5.60
N VAL A 5 7.98 8.49 4.98
CA VAL A 5 7.21 8.11 3.81
C VAL A 5 6.35 6.90 4.17
N PHE A 6 5.03 7.06 4.11
CA PHE A 6 4.07 5.98 4.34
C PHE A 6 3.64 5.33 3.03
N LEU A 7 3.77 4.02 2.95
CA LEU A 7 3.47 3.21 1.77
C LEU A 7 2.29 2.28 2.05
N HIS A 8 1.19 2.50 1.34
CA HIS A 8 -0.09 1.84 1.60
C HIS A 8 -0.14 0.38 1.15
N ALA A 9 -1.07 -0.37 1.73
CA ALA A 9 -1.37 -1.75 1.38
C ALA A 9 -2.29 -1.85 0.15
N PHE A 10 -2.41 -3.05 -0.42
CA PHE A 10 -3.39 -3.42 -1.45
C PHE A 10 -4.74 -3.78 -0.80
N PRO A 11 -5.87 -3.38 -1.34
CA PRO A 11 -6.12 -2.43 -2.44
C PRO A 11 -6.50 -1.02 -1.92
N TYR A 12 -5.77 -0.53 -0.95
CA TYR A 12 -6.02 0.75 -0.27
C TYR A 12 -5.39 1.95 -1.01
N SER A 13 -5.43 3.08 -0.36
CA SER A 13 -4.84 4.35 -0.78
C SER A 13 -4.14 5.03 0.41
N PRO A 14 -3.47 6.18 0.22
CA PRO A 14 -2.89 6.96 1.31
C PRO A 14 -3.88 7.28 2.45
N ARG A 15 -5.18 7.26 2.19
CA ARG A 15 -6.22 7.47 3.20
C ARG A 15 -6.15 6.51 4.37
N MET A 16 -5.55 5.32 4.19
CA MET A 16 -5.34 4.41 5.31
C MET A 16 -4.38 4.96 6.37
N TRP A 17 -3.52 5.90 5.98
CA TRP A 17 -2.51 6.53 6.84
C TRP A 17 -2.92 7.90 7.39
N GLU A 18 -4.17 8.34 7.19
CA GLU A 18 -4.63 9.70 7.59
C GLU A 18 -4.34 10.01 9.07
N GLY A 19 -4.52 9.03 9.96
CA GLY A 19 -4.29 9.21 11.40
C GLY A 19 -2.81 9.45 11.71
N GLU A 20 -1.94 8.62 11.18
CA GLU A 20 -0.50 8.68 11.37
C GLU A 20 0.09 9.95 10.72
N VAL A 21 -0.37 10.27 9.51
CA VAL A 21 0.01 11.51 8.82
C VAL A 21 -0.40 12.73 9.63
N ALA A 22 -1.63 12.78 10.12
CA ALA A 22 -2.12 13.91 10.93
C ALA A 22 -1.31 14.09 12.22
N LEU A 23 -0.91 12.98 12.84
CA LEU A 23 -0.11 12.99 14.07
C LEU A 23 1.31 13.51 13.85
N LEU A 24 1.95 13.12 12.74
CA LEU A 24 3.37 13.41 12.52
C LEU A 24 3.64 14.69 11.74
N LYS A 25 2.75 15.10 10.82
CA LYS A 25 2.97 16.25 9.93
C LYS A 25 3.21 17.59 10.65
N THR A 26 2.83 17.70 11.92
CA THR A 26 3.09 18.88 12.75
C THR A 26 4.50 18.93 13.30
N ARG A 27 5.26 17.84 13.20
CA ARG A 27 6.59 17.68 13.79
C ARG A 27 7.71 17.50 12.78
N LEU A 28 7.38 16.90 11.62
CA LEU A 28 8.35 16.58 10.58
C LEU A 28 7.67 16.45 9.21
N PRO A 29 8.41 16.53 8.10
CA PRO A 29 7.90 16.26 6.76
C PRO A 29 7.36 14.83 6.65
N VAL A 30 6.16 14.69 6.06
CA VAL A 30 5.50 13.39 5.85
C VAL A 30 4.97 13.33 4.43
N LEU A 31 5.25 12.23 3.74
CA LEU A 31 4.66 11.88 2.44
C LEU A 31 3.85 10.58 2.57
N ALA A 32 2.77 10.51 1.84
CA ALA A 32 1.98 9.28 1.68
C ALA A 32 1.56 9.17 0.21
N PRO A 33 2.45 8.69 -0.67
CA PRO A 33 2.19 8.59 -2.12
C PRO A 33 1.09 7.58 -2.44
N HIS A 34 0.35 7.85 -3.52
CA HIS A 34 -0.62 6.92 -4.08
C HIS A 34 -0.04 6.24 -5.32
N TYR A 35 0.04 4.92 -5.33
CA TYR A 35 0.66 4.14 -6.41
C TYR A 35 -0.13 2.89 -6.84
N LEU A 36 -1.39 2.77 -6.42
CA LEU A 36 -2.25 1.67 -6.88
C LEU A 36 -2.36 1.71 -8.42
N GLY A 37 -2.19 0.57 -9.06
CA GLY A 37 -2.20 0.45 -10.52
C GLY A 37 -0.83 0.56 -11.19
N LEU A 38 0.22 0.84 -10.44
CA LEU A 38 1.59 0.89 -10.96
C LEU A 38 2.36 -0.41 -10.68
N SER A 39 3.28 -0.76 -11.58
CA SER A 39 4.31 -1.76 -11.26
C SER A 39 5.18 -1.26 -10.11
N LEU A 40 5.83 -2.17 -9.36
CA LEU A 40 6.69 -1.77 -8.23
C LEU A 40 7.82 -0.83 -8.67
N GLY A 41 8.41 -1.05 -9.85
CA GLY A 41 9.44 -0.17 -10.40
C GLY A 41 8.94 1.25 -10.65
N LYS A 42 7.78 1.41 -11.30
CA LYS A 42 7.15 2.72 -11.54
C LYS A 42 6.66 3.37 -10.25
N ALA A 43 6.15 2.59 -9.32
CA ALA A 43 5.76 3.08 -8.00
C ALA A 43 6.98 3.65 -7.25
N ALA A 44 8.12 2.96 -7.29
CA ALA A 44 9.35 3.45 -6.67
C ALA A 44 9.83 4.76 -7.31
N GLU A 45 9.81 4.86 -8.63
CA GLU A 45 10.16 6.09 -9.36
C GLU A 45 9.25 7.26 -8.97
N LYS A 46 7.94 7.00 -8.88
CA LYS A 46 6.97 8.00 -8.43
C LYS A 46 7.26 8.48 -7.00
N VAL A 47 7.50 7.55 -6.08
CA VAL A 47 7.81 7.89 -4.67
C VAL A 47 9.08 8.75 -4.59
N LEU A 48 10.14 8.36 -5.29
CA LEU A 48 11.39 9.14 -5.32
C LEU A 48 11.17 10.52 -5.93
N GLY A 49 10.40 10.62 -7.01
CA GLY A 49 10.04 11.90 -7.62
C GLY A 49 9.27 12.82 -6.66
N GLU A 50 8.26 12.30 -5.95
CA GLU A 50 7.52 13.09 -4.94
C GLU A 50 8.42 13.51 -3.77
N MET A 51 9.38 12.67 -3.36
CA MET A 51 10.38 13.06 -2.36
C MET A 51 11.24 14.23 -2.85
N ASP A 52 11.69 14.18 -4.11
CA ASP A 52 12.51 15.25 -4.71
C ASP A 52 11.72 16.57 -4.81
N GLU A 53 10.48 16.51 -5.28
CA GLU A 53 9.58 17.67 -5.35
C GLU A 53 9.34 18.30 -3.97
N ALA A 54 9.24 17.47 -2.92
CA ALA A 54 9.07 17.92 -1.55
C ALA A 54 10.39 18.34 -0.86
N GLY A 55 11.54 18.21 -1.52
CA GLY A 55 12.86 18.44 -0.92
C GLY A 55 13.22 17.44 0.18
N LEU A 56 12.65 16.24 0.14
CA LEU A 56 12.86 15.19 1.12
C LEU A 56 14.04 14.30 0.70
N GLU A 57 15.20 14.59 1.19
CA GLU A 57 16.45 13.90 0.81
C GLU A 57 16.54 12.47 1.37
N GLN A 58 16.14 12.30 2.62
CA GLN A 58 16.16 11.00 3.32
C GLN A 58 14.90 10.82 4.16
N ALA A 59 14.45 9.56 4.29
CA ALA A 59 13.26 9.24 5.07
C ALA A 59 13.36 7.92 5.82
N VAL A 60 12.54 7.79 6.85
CA VAL A 60 12.10 6.49 7.36
C VAL A 60 10.93 6.03 6.48
N PHE A 61 11.05 4.88 5.85
CA PHE A 61 9.99 4.28 5.03
C PHE A 61 9.16 3.33 5.87
N VAL A 62 7.85 3.55 5.88
CA VAL A 62 6.88 2.73 6.62
C VAL A 62 6.01 2.01 5.59
N GLY A 63 6.18 0.70 5.47
CA GLY A 63 5.45 -0.11 4.48
C GLY A 63 4.59 -1.19 5.14
N LEU A 64 3.31 -1.21 4.79
CA LEU A 64 2.38 -2.25 5.20
C LEU A 64 2.06 -3.15 4.02
N SER A 65 2.27 -4.48 4.18
CA SER A 65 1.98 -5.51 3.15
C SER A 65 2.65 -5.17 1.80
N MET A 66 1.89 -4.82 0.77
CA MET A 66 2.39 -4.34 -0.53
C MET A 66 3.37 -3.16 -0.36
N GLY A 67 3.11 -2.26 0.59
CA GLY A 67 4.03 -1.17 0.90
C GLY A 67 5.42 -1.66 1.31
N GLY A 68 5.52 -2.82 1.95
CA GLY A 68 6.80 -3.47 2.25
C GLY A 68 7.53 -3.95 1.00
N TYR A 69 6.84 -4.47 0.00
CA TYR A 69 7.47 -4.84 -1.29
C TYR A 69 8.06 -3.60 -1.97
N LEU A 70 7.32 -2.49 -1.91
CA LEU A 70 7.82 -1.22 -2.45
C LEU A 70 9.02 -0.68 -1.66
N VAL A 71 9.08 -0.88 -0.33
CA VAL A 71 10.28 -0.56 0.46
C VAL A 71 11.50 -1.30 -0.06
N PHE A 72 11.40 -2.59 -0.36
CA PHE A 72 12.52 -3.36 -0.91
C PHE A 72 12.93 -2.87 -2.30
N GLU A 73 11.98 -2.50 -3.15
CA GLU A 73 12.28 -1.94 -4.47
C GLU A 73 12.97 -0.58 -4.38
N LEU A 74 12.48 0.29 -3.49
CA LEU A 74 13.09 1.58 -3.20
C LEU A 74 14.53 1.43 -2.67
N PHE A 75 14.76 0.48 -1.78
CA PHE A 75 16.09 0.23 -1.24
C PHE A 75 17.07 -0.26 -2.32
N ARG A 76 16.62 -1.09 -3.26
CA ARG A 76 17.47 -1.49 -4.40
C ARG A 76 17.83 -0.33 -5.31
N LYS A 77 16.91 0.63 -5.50
CA LYS A 77 17.12 1.78 -6.40
C LYS A 77 17.90 2.92 -5.77
N ALA A 78 17.67 3.22 -4.50
CA ALA A 78 18.18 4.42 -3.84
C ALA A 78 18.42 4.18 -2.33
N PRO A 79 19.39 3.30 -1.95
CA PRO A 79 19.67 2.99 -0.55
C PRO A 79 20.09 4.21 0.27
N GLU A 80 20.70 5.20 -0.36
CA GLU A 80 21.13 6.46 0.27
C GLU A 80 19.97 7.32 0.76
N ARG A 81 18.76 7.07 0.30
CA ARG A 81 17.53 7.78 0.72
C ARG A 81 16.98 7.29 2.06
N PHE A 82 17.54 6.20 2.59
CA PHE A 82 17.03 5.53 3.78
C PHE A 82 17.67 5.99 5.07
N LEU A 83 16.84 6.40 6.04
CA LEU A 83 17.21 6.57 7.45
C LEU A 83 16.86 5.31 8.26
N GLY A 84 15.88 4.56 7.81
CA GLY A 84 15.39 3.35 8.44
C GLY A 84 14.11 2.85 7.79
N THR A 85 13.62 1.70 8.25
CA THR A 85 12.38 1.10 7.74
C THR A 85 11.50 0.58 8.88
N VAL A 86 10.19 0.67 8.67
CA VAL A 86 9.18 -0.05 9.45
C VAL A 86 8.44 -0.96 8.48
N LEU A 87 8.57 -2.26 8.66
CA LEU A 87 7.93 -3.28 7.83
C LEU A 87 6.82 -3.96 8.63
N SER A 88 5.58 -3.84 8.17
CA SER A 88 4.42 -4.40 8.84
C SER A 88 3.67 -5.38 7.93
N SER A 89 3.34 -6.56 8.46
CA SER A 89 2.56 -7.60 7.76
C SER A 89 3.03 -7.84 6.31
N THR A 90 4.34 -7.95 6.11
CA THR A 90 4.98 -8.09 4.81
C THR A 90 6.02 -9.20 4.81
N ARG A 91 6.59 -9.49 3.65
CA ARG A 91 7.64 -10.50 3.48
C ARG A 91 8.59 -10.10 2.35
N ALA A 92 9.81 -10.63 2.38
CA ALA A 92 10.83 -10.40 1.35
C ALA A 92 10.82 -11.45 0.22
N GLY A 93 10.22 -12.62 0.46
CA GLY A 93 10.18 -13.71 -0.53
C GLY A 93 9.08 -13.54 -1.57
N PRO A 94 9.22 -14.18 -2.74
CA PRO A 94 8.22 -14.16 -3.79
C PRO A 94 6.94 -14.91 -3.40
N ASP A 95 5.88 -14.69 -4.15
CA ASP A 95 4.66 -15.47 -4.05
C ASP A 95 4.89 -16.92 -4.47
N SER A 96 4.20 -17.85 -3.80
CA SER A 96 4.10 -19.23 -4.27
C SER A 96 3.29 -19.29 -5.58
N GLU A 97 3.43 -20.36 -6.33
CA GLU A 97 2.63 -20.57 -7.55
C GLU A 97 1.11 -20.56 -7.28
N GLU A 98 0.70 -21.05 -6.11
CA GLU A 98 -0.70 -20.98 -5.67
C GLU A 98 -1.12 -19.52 -5.42
N ALA A 99 -0.30 -18.74 -4.71
CA ALA A 99 -0.58 -17.34 -4.45
C ALA A 99 -0.68 -16.53 -5.75
N LYS A 100 0.21 -16.76 -6.72
CA LYS A 100 0.14 -16.14 -8.05
C LYS A 100 -1.16 -16.48 -8.77
N ARG A 101 -1.54 -17.76 -8.80
CA ARG A 101 -2.82 -18.18 -9.40
C ARG A 101 -4.01 -17.48 -8.76
N ASN A 102 -4.01 -17.36 -7.43
CA ASN A 102 -5.08 -16.67 -6.70
C ASN A 102 -5.14 -15.18 -7.06
N ARG A 103 -4.00 -14.51 -7.25
CA ARG A 103 -3.97 -13.11 -7.72
C ARG A 103 -4.56 -12.95 -9.10
N TYR A 104 -4.20 -13.82 -10.04
CA TYR A 104 -4.77 -13.78 -11.39
C TYR A 104 -6.26 -14.11 -11.40
N ALA A 105 -6.73 -15.07 -10.61
CA ALA A 105 -8.15 -15.36 -10.46
C ALA A 105 -8.93 -14.16 -9.89
N LEU A 106 -8.37 -13.49 -8.87
CA LEU A 106 -8.95 -12.27 -8.31
C LEU A 106 -8.99 -11.13 -9.34
N ARG A 107 -7.92 -10.99 -10.13
CA ARG A 107 -7.84 -10.01 -11.22
C ARG A 107 -8.97 -10.20 -12.22
N GLU A 108 -9.15 -11.43 -12.72
CA GLU A 108 -10.23 -11.74 -13.68
C GLU A 108 -11.62 -11.42 -13.09
N ARG A 109 -11.82 -11.75 -11.82
CA ARG A 109 -13.07 -11.44 -11.13
C ARG A 109 -13.30 -9.92 -11.01
N VAL A 110 -12.29 -9.16 -10.63
CA VAL A 110 -12.36 -7.70 -10.53
C VAL A 110 -12.69 -7.05 -11.87
N LEU A 111 -12.05 -7.49 -12.95
CA LEU A 111 -12.31 -6.97 -14.29
C LEU A 111 -13.73 -7.29 -14.77
N LYS A 112 -14.30 -8.41 -14.34
CA LYS A 112 -15.64 -8.84 -14.72
C LYS A 112 -16.74 -8.21 -13.85
N GLU A 113 -16.54 -8.14 -12.53
CA GLU A 113 -17.57 -7.80 -11.54
C GLU A 113 -17.38 -6.42 -10.90
N GLY A 114 -16.21 -5.77 -11.14
CA GLY A 114 -15.82 -4.55 -10.43
C GLY A 114 -15.28 -4.83 -9.04
N VAL A 115 -15.13 -3.78 -8.23
CA VAL A 115 -14.53 -3.86 -6.88
C VAL A 115 -15.54 -4.05 -5.75
N GLY A 116 -16.84 -4.06 -6.05
CA GLY A 116 -17.91 -4.06 -5.06
C GLY A 116 -17.89 -5.23 -4.07
N PHE A 117 -17.36 -6.39 -4.46
CA PHE A 117 -17.25 -7.58 -3.62
C PHE A 117 -15.99 -7.61 -2.74
N LEU A 118 -14.98 -6.77 -3.04
CA LEU A 118 -13.68 -6.82 -2.38
C LEU A 118 -13.74 -6.60 -0.86
N PRO A 119 -14.55 -5.67 -0.32
CA PRO A 119 -14.62 -5.49 1.13
C PRO A 119 -15.01 -6.78 1.86
N GLU A 120 -16.02 -7.48 1.42
CA GLU A 120 -16.48 -8.75 2.03
C GLU A 120 -15.43 -9.85 1.88
N ALA A 121 -14.70 -9.86 0.78
CA ALA A 121 -13.65 -10.85 0.53
C ALA A 121 -12.38 -10.59 1.35
N LEU A 122 -12.02 -9.34 1.62
CA LEU A 122 -10.72 -8.95 2.17
C LEU A 122 -10.75 -8.54 3.64
N LEU A 123 -11.76 -7.78 4.09
CA LEU A 123 -11.81 -7.23 5.45
C LEU A 123 -11.72 -8.28 6.56
N PRO A 124 -12.30 -9.50 6.44
CA PRO A 124 -12.16 -10.52 7.46
C PRO A 124 -10.70 -10.92 7.77
N SER A 125 -9.82 -10.83 6.77
CA SER A 125 -8.38 -11.11 6.93
C SER A 125 -7.53 -9.87 7.20
N HIS A 126 -8.03 -8.69 6.84
CA HIS A 126 -7.30 -7.42 6.98
C HIS A 126 -7.48 -6.77 8.34
N LEU A 127 -8.60 -7.00 9.00
CA LEU A 127 -8.93 -6.42 10.30
C LEU A 127 -8.96 -7.47 11.39
N GLY A 128 -8.41 -7.13 12.56
CA GLY A 128 -8.46 -8.00 13.74
C GLY A 128 -9.91 -8.25 14.22
N ARG A 129 -10.17 -9.42 14.78
CA ARG A 129 -11.51 -9.83 15.24
C ARG A 129 -12.16 -8.82 16.19
N THR A 130 -11.38 -8.27 17.13
CA THR A 130 -11.86 -7.24 18.06
C THR A 130 -12.28 -5.98 17.30
N THR A 131 -11.48 -5.53 16.34
CA THR A 131 -11.81 -4.36 15.52
C THR A 131 -13.12 -4.57 14.75
N GLN A 132 -13.27 -5.74 14.12
CA GLN A 132 -14.50 -6.08 13.39
C GLN A 132 -15.72 -6.10 14.30
N ALA A 133 -15.58 -6.57 15.55
CA ALA A 133 -16.70 -6.69 16.49
C ALA A 133 -17.05 -5.36 17.20
N THR A 134 -16.06 -4.48 17.45
CA THR A 134 -16.24 -3.34 18.38
C THR A 134 -15.98 -1.96 17.76
N LYS A 135 -15.46 -1.89 16.52
CA LYS A 135 -15.10 -0.60 15.87
C LYS A 135 -15.69 -0.51 14.46
N PRO A 136 -17.04 -0.37 14.36
CA PRO A 136 -17.71 -0.29 13.06
C PRO A 136 -17.22 0.87 12.20
N GLU A 137 -16.82 1.98 12.80
CA GLU A 137 -16.25 3.15 12.10
C GLU A 137 -14.93 2.81 11.37
N VAL A 138 -14.10 1.94 11.93
CA VAL A 138 -12.86 1.47 11.29
C VAL A 138 -13.19 0.54 10.13
N VAL A 139 -14.14 -0.37 10.32
CA VAL A 139 -14.62 -1.29 9.27
C VAL A 139 -15.17 -0.50 8.09
N GLU A 140 -16.04 0.48 8.34
CA GLU A 140 -16.63 1.31 7.28
C GLU A 140 -15.60 2.19 6.58
N LYS A 141 -14.62 2.75 7.30
CA LYS A 141 -13.52 3.48 6.68
C LYS A 141 -12.70 2.58 5.75
N ALA A 142 -12.33 1.40 6.19
CA ALA A 142 -11.59 0.44 5.35
C ALA A 142 -12.40 0.03 4.12
N ARG A 143 -13.71 -0.25 4.28
CA ARG A 143 -14.64 -0.53 3.18
C ARG A 143 -14.68 0.61 2.16
N ALA A 144 -14.85 1.83 2.62
CA ALA A 144 -14.93 3.01 1.76
C ALA A 144 -13.65 3.19 0.94
N ILE A 145 -12.49 3.02 1.55
CA ILE A 145 -11.20 3.16 0.84
C ILE A 145 -11.06 2.08 -0.25
N ILE A 146 -11.42 0.84 0.03
CA ILE A 146 -11.39 -0.24 -0.96
C ILE A 146 -12.30 0.09 -2.16
N LEU A 147 -13.51 0.59 -1.90
CA LEU A 147 -14.50 0.89 -2.93
C LEU A 147 -14.16 2.11 -3.80
N GLU A 148 -13.22 2.96 -3.38
CA GLU A 148 -12.71 4.08 -4.18
C GLU A 148 -11.74 3.63 -5.29
N ALA A 149 -11.17 2.43 -5.19
CA ALA A 149 -10.23 1.92 -6.18
C ALA A 149 -10.92 1.62 -7.52
N SER A 150 -10.29 1.99 -8.63
CA SER A 150 -10.78 1.55 -9.94
C SER A 150 -10.48 0.07 -10.18
N PRO A 151 -11.38 -0.66 -10.86
CA PRO A 151 -11.13 -2.07 -11.20
C PRO A 151 -9.81 -2.27 -11.94
N GLU A 152 -9.48 -1.35 -12.86
CA GLU A 152 -8.26 -1.39 -13.66
C GLU A 152 -7.01 -1.26 -12.76
N ALA A 153 -7.00 -0.29 -11.83
CA ALA A 153 -5.88 -0.09 -10.92
C ALA A 153 -5.68 -1.30 -9.99
N VAL A 154 -6.77 -1.90 -9.51
CA VAL A 154 -6.71 -3.13 -8.71
C VAL A 154 -6.14 -4.28 -9.54
N ALA A 155 -6.63 -4.46 -10.77
CA ALA A 155 -6.18 -5.52 -11.67
C ALA A 155 -4.69 -5.42 -12.02
N GLU A 156 -4.21 -4.22 -12.36
CA GLU A 156 -2.79 -3.98 -12.65
C GLU A 156 -1.90 -4.20 -11.42
N THR A 157 -2.37 -3.78 -10.24
CA THR A 157 -1.63 -4.04 -8.99
C THR A 157 -1.51 -5.53 -8.70
N LEU A 158 -2.54 -6.33 -8.95
CA LEU A 158 -2.50 -7.79 -8.77
C LEU A 158 -1.44 -8.45 -9.66
N VAL A 159 -1.27 -7.98 -10.90
CA VAL A 159 -0.17 -8.42 -11.78
C VAL A 159 1.18 -8.03 -11.16
N ALA A 160 1.35 -6.78 -10.75
CA ALA A 160 2.60 -6.31 -10.15
C ALA A 160 2.99 -7.08 -8.87
N LEU A 161 2.02 -7.59 -8.12
CA LEU A 161 2.25 -8.39 -6.92
C LEU A 161 2.52 -9.87 -7.21
N ALA A 162 2.13 -10.37 -8.38
CA ALA A 162 2.36 -11.76 -8.81
C ALA A 162 3.74 -11.97 -9.44
N GLU A 163 4.35 -10.93 -9.99
CA GLU A 163 5.67 -10.92 -10.66
C GLU A 163 6.81 -10.57 -9.71
#